data_3c7a8111b8f51e6c799c0713ecaf041b
#
_entry.id   3c7a8111b8f51e6c799c0713ecaf041b
#
_cell.length_a   1.000
_cell.length_b   1.000
_cell.length_c   1.000
_cell.angle_alpha   90.00
_cell.angle_beta   90.00
_cell.angle_gamma   90.00
#
_symmetry.space_group_name_H-M   'P 1'
#
loop_
_entity.id
_entity.type
_entity.pdbx_description
1 polymer ?
#
loop_
_entity_poly.entity_id
_entity_poly.type
_entity_poly.pdbx_seq_one_letter_code
_entity_poly.pdbx_strand_id
1 'polypeptide(L)' 'MDKLDVINIRKNADKLITVNTAVSYGQAVFNAAHKLFPKETEVLRNTSYDCYYHDDRVELFLSQLLKVE' A
#
# COMPACT_ATOMS: atom_id res chain seq x y z
N MET A 1 12.22 6.21 3.03
CA MET A 1 11.36 5.84 1.87
C MET A 1 11.16 7.06 0.99
N ASP A 2 11.15 6.89 -0.31
CA ASP A 2 11.01 8.00 -1.27
C ASP A 2 9.96 7.68 -2.34
N LYS A 3 9.82 8.59 -3.31
CA LYS A 3 8.81 8.44 -4.38
C LYS A 3 9.05 7.19 -5.24
N LEU A 4 10.29 6.79 -5.41
CA LEU A 4 10.62 5.60 -6.18
C LEU A 4 10.09 4.34 -5.49
N ASP A 5 10.16 4.31 -4.16
CA ASP A 5 9.60 3.21 -3.37
C ASP A 5 8.08 3.12 -3.56
N VAL A 6 7.40 4.25 -3.62
CA VAL A 6 5.95 4.27 -3.89
C VAL A 6 5.65 3.73 -5.29
N ILE A 7 6.46 4.09 -6.28
CA ILE A 7 6.31 3.54 -7.65
C ILE A 7 6.45 2.01 -7.61
N ASN A 8 7.41 1.50 -6.86
CA ASN A 8 7.63 0.05 -6.74
C ASN A 8 6.45 -0.63 -6.04
N ILE A 9 5.88 0.00 -5.01
CA ILE A 9 4.69 -0.52 -4.36
C ILE A 9 3.53 -0.62 -5.36
N ARG A 10 3.30 0.41 -6.17
CA ARG A 10 2.23 0.39 -7.17
C ARG A 10 2.44 -0.69 -8.22
N LYS A 11 3.68 -0.87 -8.68
CA LYS A 11 4.00 -1.93 -9.66
C LYS A 11 3.73 -3.32 -9.08
N ASN A 12 4.08 -3.54 -7.83
CA ASN A 12 3.80 -4.81 -7.15
C ASN A 12 2.30 -5.02 -6.97
N ALA A 13 1.57 -3.96 -6.61
CA ALA A 13 0.12 -4.04 -6.48
C ALA A 13 -0.55 -4.40 -7.81
N ASP A 14 -0.10 -3.81 -8.92
CA ASP A 14 -0.63 -4.11 -10.24
C ASP A 14 -0.42 -5.57 -10.61
N LYS A 15 0.74 -6.13 -10.28
CA LYS A 15 1.01 -7.55 -10.49
C LYS A 15 0.08 -8.44 -9.66
N LEU A 16 -0.17 -8.08 -8.41
CA LEU A 16 -1.06 -8.84 -7.53
C LEU A 16 -2.48 -8.89 -8.11
N ILE A 17 -2.97 -7.77 -8.61
CA ILE A 17 -4.30 -7.69 -9.21
C ILE A 17 -4.36 -8.53 -10.49
N THR A 18 -3.29 -8.55 -11.27
CA THR A 18 -3.22 -9.32 -12.51
C THR A 18 -3.34 -10.81 -12.25
N VAL A 19 -2.69 -11.32 -11.19
CA VAL A 19 -2.71 -12.75 -10.88
C VAL A 19 -3.88 -13.15 -10.00
N ASN A 20 -4.49 -12.21 -9.28
CA ASN A 20 -5.62 -12.48 -8.39
C ASN A 20 -6.64 -11.35 -8.49
N THR A 21 -7.60 -11.50 -9.40
CA THR A 21 -8.61 -10.48 -9.66
C THR A 21 -9.62 -10.31 -8.52
N ALA A 22 -9.63 -11.21 -7.54
CA ALA A 22 -10.50 -11.10 -6.38
C ALA A 22 -9.99 -10.09 -5.35
N VAL A 23 -8.73 -9.64 -5.48
CA VAL A 23 -8.13 -8.67 -4.56
C VAL A 23 -8.49 -7.26 -5.01
N SER A 24 -8.97 -6.42 -4.08
CA SER A 24 -9.23 -5.01 -4.38
C SER A 24 -7.92 -4.24 -4.52
N TYR A 25 -7.96 -3.06 -5.14
CA TYR A 25 -6.77 -2.25 -5.33
C TYR A 25 -6.15 -1.82 -3.98
N GLY A 26 -6.99 -1.37 -3.04
CA GLY A 26 -6.50 -0.99 -1.70
C GLY A 26 -5.81 -2.15 -0.98
N GLN A 27 -6.39 -3.34 -1.07
CA GLN A 27 -5.81 -4.55 -0.50
C GLN A 27 -4.46 -4.89 -1.16
N ALA A 28 -4.40 -4.80 -2.49
CA ALA A 28 -3.16 -5.08 -3.23
C ALA A 28 -2.05 -4.09 -2.88
N VAL A 29 -2.38 -2.79 -2.78
CA VAL A 29 -1.43 -1.75 -2.39
C VAL A 29 -0.92 -1.99 -0.97
N PHE A 30 -1.82 -2.27 -0.03
CA PHE A 30 -1.42 -2.55 1.35
C PHE A 30 -0.50 -3.77 1.41
N ASN A 31 -0.85 -4.86 0.74
CA ASN A 31 -0.05 -6.08 0.73
C ASN A 31 1.32 -5.86 0.09
N ALA A 32 1.39 -5.11 -1.01
CA ALA A 32 2.65 -4.77 -1.65
C ALA A 32 3.53 -3.92 -0.74
N ALA A 33 2.95 -2.92 -0.09
CA ALA A 33 3.67 -2.07 0.87
C ALA A 33 4.19 -2.90 2.05
N HIS A 34 3.38 -3.80 2.57
CA HIS A 34 3.77 -4.65 3.69
C HIS A 34 4.90 -5.60 3.31
N LYS A 35 4.89 -6.11 2.09
CA LYS A 35 5.95 -7.00 1.60
C LYS A 35 7.29 -6.27 1.50
N LEU A 36 7.27 -5.05 0.99
CA LEU A 36 8.51 -4.28 0.75
C LEU A 36 8.94 -3.47 1.98
N PHE A 37 8.01 -2.98 2.75
CA PHE A 37 8.26 -2.10 3.90
C PHE A 37 7.37 -2.50 5.07
N PRO A 38 7.62 -3.66 5.68
CA PRO A 38 6.72 -4.19 6.72
C PRO A 38 6.62 -3.29 7.95
N LYS A 39 7.72 -2.71 8.41
CA LYS A 39 7.71 -1.88 9.62
C LYS A 39 6.91 -0.60 9.41
N GLU A 40 7.16 0.08 8.30
CA GLU A 40 6.49 1.33 7.96
C GLU A 40 5.00 1.10 7.75
N THR A 41 4.64 0.01 7.09
CA THR A 41 3.25 -0.33 6.83
C THR A 41 2.50 -0.62 8.13
N GLU A 42 3.14 -1.30 9.08
CA GLU A 42 2.50 -1.62 10.36
C GLU A 42 2.16 -0.37 11.17
N VAL A 43 2.92 0.72 11.03
CA VAL A 43 2.61 1.98 11.68
C VAL A 43 1.22 2.49 11.27
N LEU A 44 0.83 2.25 10.02
CA LEU A 44 -0.43 2.75 9.47
C LEU A 44 -1.58 1.75 9.54
N ARG A 45 -1.31 0.50 9.93
CA ARG A 45 -2.34 -0.54 10.03
C ARG A 45 -3.42 -0.12 11.03
N ASN A 46 -4.68 -0.28 10.64
CA ASN A 46 -5.86 0.03 11.45
C ASN A 46 -5.98 1.51 11.83
N THR A 47 -5.24 2.39 11.17
CA THR A 47 -5.43 3.84 11.29
C THR A 47 -6.41 4.34 10.24
N SER A 48 -6.75 5.63 10.29
CA SER A 48 -7.58 6.25 9.25
C SER A 48 -6.88 6.29 7.88
N TYR A 49 -5.59 6.01 7.82
CA TYR A 49 -4.82 5.95 6.58
C TYR A 49 -4.77 4.55 5.97
N ASP A 50 -5.19 3.52 6.69
CA ASP A 50 -5.16 2.13 6.22
C ASP A 50 -6.10 1.96 5.02
N CYS A 51 -5.57 1.50 3.90
CA CYS A 51 -6.32 1.35 2.66
C CYS A 51 -6.78 -0.09 2.40
N TYR A 52 -6.53 -1.02 3.32
CA TYR A 52 -6.79 -2.45 3.05
C TYR A 52 -8.23 -2.73 2.63
N TYR A 53 -9.19 -2.11 3.30
CA TYR A 53 -10.62 -2.25 3.00
C TYR A 53 -11.20 -1.01 2.31
N HIS A 54 -10.35 -0.05 1.90
CA HIS A 54 -10.80 1.25 1.41
C HIS A 54 -9.95 1.70 0.23
N ASP A 55 -10.40 1.39 -0.99
CA ASP A 55 -9.67 1.78 -2.21
C ASP A 55 -9.51 3.29 -2.31
N ASP A 56 -10.46 4.06 -1.77
CA ASP A 56 -10.41 5.52 -1.78
C ASP A 56 -9.34 6.11 -0.86
N ARG A 57 -8.70 5.29 -0.03
CA ARG A 57 -7.62 5.73 0.86
C ARG A 57 -6.21 5.44 0.31
N VAL A 58 -6.08 4.87 -0.88
CA VAL A 58 -4.77 4.48 -1.43
C VAL A 58 -3.81 5.67 -1.50
N GLU A 59 -4.26 6.80 -2.05
CA GLU A 59 -3.40 7.98 -2.17
C GLU A 59 -3.00 8.52 -0.80
N LEU A 60 -3.95 8.54 0.14
CA LEU A 60 -3.69 9.00 1.50
C LEU A 60 -2.71 8.07 2.21
N PHE A 61 -2.92 6.76 2.09
CA PHE A 61 -2.03 5.75 2.66
C PHE A 61 -0.59 5.92 2.16
N LEU A 62 -0.41 6.03 0.84
CA LEU A 62 0.93 6.17 0.26
C LEU A 62 1.58 7.49 0.65
N SER A 63 0.82 8.58 0.74
CA SER A 63 1.33 9.87 1.20
C SER A 63 1.84 9.80 2.63
N GLN A 64 1.10 9.14 3.51
CA GLN A 64 1.51 8.99 4.90
C GLN A 64 2.67 8.02 5.05
N LEU A 65 2.70 6.97 4.22
CA LEU A 65 3.81 6.01 4.25
C LEU A 65 5.15 6.69 3.97
N LEU A 66 5.16 7.66 3.06
CA LEU A 66 6.37 8.45 2.77
C LEU A 66 6.85 9.26 3.98
N LYS A 67 5.98 9.55 4.94
CA LYS A 67 6.30 10.33 6.14
C LYS A 67 6.71 9.48 7.32
N VAL A 68 6.54 8.18 7.24
CA VAL A 68 6.94 7.25 8.32
C VAL A 68 8.46 7.14 8.34
N GLU A 69 9.04 7.27 9.52
CA GLU A 69 10.49 7.15 9.72
C GLU A 69 10.87 5.79 10.29
#